data_5e5012638a0e161addcaa5fe1414ccfe
#
_entry.id   5e5012638a0e161addcaa5fe1414ccfe
#
_cell.length_a   1.000
_cell.length_b   1.000
_cell.length_c   1.000
_cell.angle_alpha   90.00
_cell.angle_beta   90.00
_cell.angle_gamma   90.00
#
_symmetry.space_group_name_H-M   'P 1'
#
loop_
_entity.id
_entity.type
_entity.pdbx_description
1 polymer ?
#
loop_
_entity_poly.entity_id
_entity_poly.type
_entity_poly.pdbx_seq_one_letter_code
_entity_poly.pdbx_strand_id
1 'polypeptide(L)'
;MIEANVMDKILGAKTMRSKGYKAIAEYIAVHTQQAAFMNAATLAKETDVSESTVVRFASALGYEGFPEFHKALSDWLQGQLEQTGGPVQIASKSSESELVQKVLAADMQKINDTIERVDVTSFDMAVDMILSAKNIYVMGLRNSEPVAHFLAFYLQMIRGNVTLLTTSSTTEFFEQMIRIGKDDLFIGIGFPRYSMRTLKAMEFASDRKATIIAITDNEHSPMKMYSTCNLFAATDSSTFIDSMVAPMSLINALLTAICMKKPKEIQKHLKTLEQTWNTYQVYLNDEIDFIGEDPII
;
A
#
# COMPACT_ATOMS: atom_id res chain seq x y z
N MET A 1 37.18 -9.70 9.66
CA MET A 1 36.86 -8.89 8.48
C MET A 1 35.35 -8.79 8.44
N ILE A 2 34.77 -7.59 8.51
CA ILE A 2 33.33 -7.39 8.39
C ILE A 2 33.01 -7.70 6.92
N GLU A 3 32.21 -8.71 6.63
CA GLU A 3 31.74 -8.99 5.28
C GLU A 3 31.02 -7.74 4.76
N ALA A 4 31.40 -7.27 3.57
CA ALA A 4 30.76 -6.13 2.92
C ALA A 4 29.28 -6.46 2.70
N ASN A 5 28.39 -5.61 3.18
CA ASN A 5 26.95 -5.79 2.99
C ASN A 5 26.58 -5.66 1.49
N VAL A 6 25.38 -6.06 1.13
CA VAL A 6 24.92 -6.07 -0.26
C VAL A 6 25.00 -4.68 -0.90
N MET A 7 24.69 -3.61 -0.16
CA MET A 7 24.76 -2.24 -0.67
C MET A 7 26.19 -1.77 -0.91
N ASP A 8 27.14 -2.15 -0.07
CA ASP A 8 28.56 -1.88 -0.30
C ASP A 8 29.05 -2.54 -1.58
N LYS A 9 28.63 -3.78 -1.85
CA LYS A 9 28.94 -4.50 -3.09
C LYS A 9 28.31 -3.82 -4.31
N ILE A 10 27.05 -3.38 -4.22
CA ILE A 10 26.34 -2.65 -5.30
C ILE A 10 27.04 -1.30 -5.58
N LEU A 11 27.36 -0.53 -4.56
CA LEU A 11 28.06 0.74 -4.71
C LEU A 11 29.45 0.55 -5.34
N GLY A 12 30.17 -0.52 -4.96
CA GLY A 12 31.42 -0.93 -5.57
C GLY A 12 31.28 -1.26 -7.06
N ALA A 13 30.12 -1.81 -7.47
CA ALA A 13 29.86 -2.14 -8.87
C ALA A 13 29.74 -0.92 -9.81
N LYS A 14 29.45 0.28 -9.27
CA LYS A 14 29.46 1.54 -10.05
C LYS A 14 30.83 1.84 -10.69
N THR A 15 31.91 1.28 -10.13
CA THR A 15 33.27 1.44 -10.66
C THR A 15 33.68 0.35 -11.65
N MET A 16 32.87 -0.67 -11.85
CA MET A 16 33.15 -1.76 -12.78
C MET A 16 33.16 -1.26 -14.24
N ARG A 17 33.91 -1.94 -15.13
CA ARG A 17 34.02 -1.55 -16.54
C ARG A 17 32.76 -1.79 -17.36
N SER A 18 31.89 -2.70 -16.96
CA SER A 18 30.65 -3.02 -17.67
C SER A 18 29.62 -1.91 -17.57
N LYS A 19 29.19 -1.36 -18.70
CA LYS A 19 28.13 -0.33 -18.75
C LYS A 19 26.82 -0.86 -18.18
N GLY A 20 26.44 -2.11 -18.49
CA GLY A 20 25.21 -2.72 -17.96
C GLY A 20 25.24 -2.90 -16.43
N TYR A 21 26.41 -3.25 -15.86
CA TYR A 21 26.54 -3.38 -14.40
C TYR A 21 26.43 -2.02 -13.71
N LYS A 22 26.96 -0.95 -14.32
CA LYS A 22 26.81 0.41 -13.80
C LYS A 22 25.35 0.83 -13.78
N ALA A 23 24.64 0.62 -14.88
CA ALA A 23 23.21 0.96 -14.98
C ALA A 23 22.38 0.24 -13.92
N ILE A 24 22.61 -1.07 -13.73
CA ILE A 24 21.93 -1.85 -12.67
C ILE A 24 22.27 -1.29 -11.28
N ALA A 25 23.55 -1.05 -11.00
CA ALA A 25 24.00 -0.57 -9.70
C ALA A 25 23.49 0.85 -9.39
N GLU A 26 23.45 1.73 -10.38
CA GLU A 26 22.92 3.09 -10.27
C GLU A 26 21.41 3.06 -10.01
N TYR A 27 20.67 2.25 -10.76
CA TYR A 27 19.24 2.08 -10.58
C TYR A 27 18.92 1.57 -9.18
N ILE A 28 19.57 0.48 -8.73
CA ILE A 28 19.33 -0.09 -7.41
C ILE A 28 19.67 0.92 -6.31
N ALA A 29 20.74 1.69 -6.45
CA ALA A 29 21.14 2.67 -5.44
C ALA A 29 20.13 3.82 -5.28
N VAL A 30 19.44 4.21 -6.37
CA VAL A 30 18.41 5.26 -6.36
C VAL A 30 17.04 4.69 -5.99
N HIS A 31 16.73 3.48 -6.44
CA HIS A 31 15.42 2.84 -6.31
C HIS A 31 15.48 1.56 -5.48
N THR A 32 16.23 1.57 -4.38
CA THR A 32 16.52 0.36 -3.56
C THR A 32 15.24 -0.37 -3.13
N GLN A 33 14.22 0.37 -2.68
CA GLN A 33 12.96 -0.23 -2.25
C GLN A 33 12.25 -0.97 -3.38
N GLN A 34 12.20 -0.37 -4.57
CA GLN A 34 11.59 -0.99 -5.75
C GLN A 34 12.41 -2.21 -6.20
N ALA A 35 13.72 -2.04 -6.32
CA ALA A 35 14.63 -3.09 -6.79
C ALA A 35 14.60 -4.34 -5.91
N ALA A 36 14.43 -4.18 -4.60
CA ALA A 36 14.32 -5.28 -3.64
C ALA A 36 13.06 -6.16 -3.84
N PHE A 37 12.12 -5.75 -4.68
CA PHE A 37 10.90 -6.50 -4.99
C PHE A 37 10.76 -6.88 -6.47
N MET A 38 11.73 -6.46 -7.32
CA MET A 38 11.75 -6.78 -8.75
C MET A 38 12.26 -8.19 -9.01
N ASN A 39 11.69 -8.88 -9.99
CA ASN A 39 12.32 -10.05 -10.58
C ASN A 39 13.42 -9.63 -11.58
N ALA A 40 14.21 -10.61 -12.05
CA ALA A 40 15.33 -10.32 -12.97
C ALA A 40 14.87 -9.67 -14.28
N ALA A 41 13.73 -10.09 -14.83
CA ALA A 41 13.18 -9.57 -16.07
C ALA A 41 12.73 -8.11 -15.93
N THR A 42 12.06 -7.77 -14.81
CA THR A 42 11.64 -6.40 -14.52
C THR A 42 12.84 -5.48 -14.31
N LEU A 43 13.84 -5.91 -13.53
CA LEU A 43 15.05 -5.13 -13.30
C LEU A 43 15.83 -4.93 -14.61
N ALA A 44 15.88 -5.92 -15.49
CA ALA A 44 16.48 -5.84 -16.80
C ALA A 44 15.81 -4.78 -17.67
N LYS A 45 14.49 -4.75 -17.68
CA LYS A 45 13.69 -3.76 -18.41
C LYS A 45 13.93 -2.34 -17.91
N GLU A 46 13.91 -2.14 -16.59
CA GLU A 46 14.10 -0.81 -15.97
C GLU A 46 15.52 -0.25 -16.16
N THR A 47 16.50 -1.14 -16.37
CA THR A 47 17.90 -0.75 -16.56
C THR A 47 18.38 -0.83 -18.00
N ASP A 48 17.48 -1.13 -18.94
CA ASP A 48 17.76 -1.30 -20.39
C ASP A 48 18.90 -2.29 -20.65
N VAL A 49 18.87 -3.43 -19.97
CA VAL A 49 19.82 -4.53 -20.15
C VAL A 49 19.09 -5.85 -20.41
N SER A 50 19.82 -6.89 -20.80
CA SER A 50 19.25 -8.24 -20.88
C SER A 50 19.12 -8.89 -19.49
N GLU A 51 18.13 -9.76 -19.31
CA GLU A 51 17.95 -10.54 -18.08
C GLU A 51 19.22 -11.35 -17.72
N SER A 52 19.90 -11.90 -18.74
CA SER A 52 21.18 -12.58 -18.56
C SER A 52 22.28 -11.65 -18.02
N THR A 53 22.19 -10.34 -18.28
CA THR A 53 23.12 -9.35 -17.71
C THR A 53 22.82 -9.14 -16.24
N VAL A 54 21.55 -9.11 -15.83
CA VAL A 54 21.14 -9.03 -14.42
C VAL A 54 21.61 -10.25 -13.63
N VAL A 55 21.43 -11.45 -14.18
CA VAL A 55 21.93 -12.68 -13.54
C VAL A 55 23.46 -12.66 -13.38
N ARG A 56 24.19 -12.26 -14.44
CA ARG A 56 25.67 -12.13 -14.39
C ARG A 56 26.13 -11.03 -13.43
N PHE A 57 25.35 -9.96 -13.28
CA PHE A 57 25.62 -8.92 -12.29
C PHE A 57 25.58 -9.49 -10.88
N ALA A 58 24.56 -10.28 -10.53
CA ALA A 58 24.47 -10.95 -9.23
C ALA A 58 25.69 -11.85 -8.97
N SER A 59 26.10 -12.64 -9.98
CA SER A 59 27.30 -13.48 -9.89
C SER A 59 28.60 -12.67 -9.74
N ALA A 60 28.68 -11.53 -10.41
CA ALA A 60 29.85 -10.62 -10.29
C ALA A 60 29.95 -9.96 -8.89
N LEU A 61 28.86 -9.87 -8.15
CA LEU A 61 28.82 -9.44 -6.74
C LEU A 61 29.09 -10.57 -5.74
N GLY A 62 29.32 -11.82 -6.24
CA GLY A 62 29.65 -12.98 -5.41
C GLY A 62 28.45 -13.78 -4.92
N TYR A 63 27.30 -13.65 -5.58
CA TYR A 63 26.12 -14.47 -5.32
C TYR A 63 26.02 -15.63 -6.31
N GLU A 64 25.42 -16.75 -5.93
CA GLU A 64 25.22 -17.92 -6.83
C GLU A 64 24.32 -17.56 -8.04
N GLY A 65 23.45 -16.54 -7.88
CA GLY A 65 22.57 -16.05 -8.92
C GLY A 65 21.64 -14.96 -8.43
N PHE A 66 20.72 -14.54 -9.32
CA PHE A 66 19.77 -13.47 -8.99
C PHE A 66 18.88 -13.78 -7.76
N PRO A 67 18.37 -15.00 -7.54
CA PRO A 67 17.56 -15.31 -6.36
C PRO A 67 18.26 -15.04 -5.02
N GLU A 68 19.52 -15.42 -4.91
CA GLU A 68 20.32 -15.19 -3.71
C GLU A 68 20.64 -13.70 -3.52
N PHE A 69 21.05 -13.04 -4.60
CA PHE A 69 21.25 -11.59 -4.59
C PHE A 69 19.99 -10.83 -4.18
N HIS A 70 18.84 -11.17 -4.77
CA HIS A 70 17.55 -10.57 -4.47
C HIS A 70 17.16 -10.76 -3.00
N LYS A 71 17.37 -11.98 -2.47
CA LYS A 71 17.15 -12.24 -1.05
C LYS A 71 18.05 -11.36 -0.18
N ALA A 72 19.35 -11.28 -0.49
CA ALA A 72 20.29 -10.46 0.27
C ALA A 72 19.92 -8.97 0.24
N LEU A 73 19.42 -8.45 -0.90
CA LEU A 73 18.94 -7.07 -1.02
C LEU A 73 17.67 -6.84 -0.21
N SER A 74 16.73 -7.79 -0.25
CA SER A 74 15.49 -7.73 0.53
C SER A 74 15.77 -7.80 2.04
N ASP A 75 16.65 -8.71 2.48
CA ASP A 75 17.02 -8.86 3.87
C ASP A 75 17.77 -7.61 4.38
N TRP A 76 18.64 -7.01 3.56
CA TRP A 76 19.31 -5.75 3.88
C TRP A 76 18.33 -4.60 4.03
N LEU A 77 17.37 -4.45 3.09
CA LEU A 77 16.34 -3.43 3.16
C LEU A 77 15.48 -3.62 4.42
N GLN A 78 15.10 -4.85 4.73
CA GLN A 78 14.36 -5.17 5.95
C GLN A 78 15.17 -4.79 7.21
N GLY A 79 16.45 -5.10 7.25
CA GLY A 79 17.35 -4.73 8.35
C GLY A 79 17.50 -3.20 8.50
N GLN A 80 17.55 -2.44 7.40
CA GLN A 80 17.55 -0.98 7.44
C GLN A 80 16.23 -0.41 8.00
N LEU A 81 15.11 -0.97 7.57
CA LEU A 81 13.79 -0.61 8.08
C LEU A 81 13.62 -0.98 9.57
N GLU A 82 14.27 -2.06 10.02
CA GLU A 82 14.31 -2.44 11.43
C GLU A 82 15.23 -1.52 12.24
N GLN A 83 16.33 -1.02 11.67
CA GLN A 83 17.24 -0.07 12.32
C GLN A 83 16.67 1.35 12.38
N THR A 84 15.91 1.79 11.36
CA THR A 84 15.18 3.06 11.40
C THR A 84 13.93 3.00 12.28
N GLY A 85 13.36 1.81 12.47
CA GLY A 85 12.30 1.51 13.44
C GLY A 85 12.82 0.88 14.72
N GLY A 86 14.08 1.17 15.11
CA GLY A 86 14.69 0.66 16.33
C GLY A 86 13.84 0.93 17.57
N PRO A 87 14.01 0.12 18.64
CA PRO A 87 13.14 0.18 19.81
C PRO A 87 13.12 1.60 20.34
N VAL A 88 11.91 2.08 20.43
CA VAL A 88 11.48 3.30 21.11
C VAL A 88 12.60 3.93 21.96
N GLN A 89 13.38 4.83 21.38
CA GLN A 89 13.95 5.90 22.14
C GLN A 89 12.83 6.90 22.43
N ILE A 90 11.77 6.41 23.07
CA ILE A 90 10.92 7.29 23.86
C ILE A 90 11.89 7.86 24.87
N ALA A 91 12.13 9.15 24.75
CA ALA A 91 12.98 9.86 25.68
C ALA A 91 12.54 9.46 27.08
N SER A 92 13.40 8.75 27.80
CA SER A 92 13.19 8.13 29.11
C SER A 92 12.91 9.14 30.24
N LYS A 93 12.40 10.34 29.92
CA LYS A 93 12.15 11.46 30.82
C LYS A 93 10.80 12.17 30.57
N SER A 94 9.95 11.72 29.63
CA SER A 94 8.64 12.36 29.43
C SER A 94 7.61 11.67 30.31
N SER A 95 6.73 12.43 30.96
CA SER A 95 5.57 11.88 31.63
C SER A 95 4.59 11.25 30.60
N GLU A 96 3.73 10.32 31.03
CA GLU A 96 2.74 9.68 30.14
C GLU A 96 1.83 10.72 29.46
N SER A 97 1.46 11.79 30.17
CA SER A 97 0.66 12.90 29.62
C SER A 97 1.38 13.68 28.51
N GLU A 98 2.68 13.91 28.65
CA GLU A 98 3.49 14.54 27.61
C GLU A 98 3.65 13.64 26.39
N LEU A 99 3.71 12.31 26.62
CA LEU A 99 3.78 11.33 25.54
C LEU A 99 2.51 11.34 24.68
N VAL A 100 1.33 11.38 25.28
CA VAL A 100 0.06 11.47 24.57
C VAL A 100 0.03 12.71 23.67
N GLN A 101 0.38 13.88 24.20
CA GLN A 101 0.42 15.12 23.44
C GLN A 101 1.40 15.04 22.26
N LYS A 102 2.60 14.47 22.47
CA LYS A 102 3.60 14.31 21.43
C LYS A 102 3.14 13.38 20.32
N VAL A 103 2.49 12.25 20.65
CA VAL A 103 1.98 11.31 19.67
C VAL A 103 0.87 11.94 18.83
N LEU A 104 -0.10 12.58 19.47
CA LEU A 104 -1.20 13.25 18.77
C LEU A 104 -0.70 14.40 17.89
N ALA A 105 0.29 15.17 18.34
CA ALA A 105 0.90 16.23 17.53
C ALA A 105 1.65 15.64 16.32
N ALA A 106 2.36 14.51 16.48
CA ALA A 106 3.02 13.83 15.38
C ALA A 106 2.00 13.26 14.37
N ASP A 107 0.86 12.76 14.84
CA ASP A 107 -0.23 12.29 13.98
C ASP A 107 -0.88 13.43 13.20
N MET A 108 -1.11 14.58 13.82
CA MET A 108 -1.56 15.80 13.14
C MET A 108 -0.58 16.21 12.04
N GLN A 109 0.73 16.13 12.30
CA GLN A 109 1.73 16.47 11.28
C GLN A 109 1.65 15.51 10.09
N LYS A 110 1.47 14.20 10.30
CA LYS A 110 1.29 13.23 9.19
C LYS A 110 0.06 13.51 8.35
N ILE A 111 -1.03 13.96 8.97
CA ILE A 111 -2.22 14.40 8.23
C ILE A 111 -1.87 15.63 7.38
N ASN A 112 -1.19 16.64 7.93
CA ASN A 112 -0.76 17.83 7.20
C ASN A 112 0.17 17.48 6.04
N ASP A 113 1.18 16.62 6.27
CA ASP A 113 2.09 16.15 5.23
C ASP A 113 1.34 15.41 4.10
N THR A 114 0.28 14.69 4.45
CA THR A 114 -0.59 14.03 3.47
C THR A 114 -1.40 15.03 2.66
N ILE A 115 -1.98 16.05 3.30
CA ILE A 115 -2.71 17.13 2.63
C ILE A 115 -1.83 17.84 1.60
N GLU A 116 -0.57 18.13 1.95
CA GLU A 116 0.37 18.81 1.05
C GLU A 116 0.78 17.95 -0.16
N ARG A 117 0.73 16.60 -0.02
CA ARG A 117 1.16 15.65 -1.05
C ARG A 117 0.00 15.07 -1.88
N VAL A 118 -1.24 15.30 -1.48
CA VAL A 118 -2.40 14.78 -2.22
C VAL A 118 -2.43 15.37 -3.63
N ASP A 119 -2.32 14.51 -4.63
CA ASP A 119 -2.66 14.85 -6.02
C ASP A 119 -4.16 14.70 -6.25
N VAL A 120 -4.83 15.83 -6.38
CA VAL A 120 -6.29 15.90 -6.58
C VAL A 120 -6.71 15.12 -7.84
N THR A 121 -5.89 15.12 -8.89
CA THR A 121 -6.18 14.41 -10.14
C THR A 121 -6.20 12.89 -9.91
N SER A 122 -5.20 12.36 -9.21
CA SER A 122 -5.16 10.94 -8.83
C SER A 122 -6.28 10.59 -7.86
N PHE A 123 -6.64 11.48 -6.94
CA PHE A 123 -7.74 11.27 -6.03
C PHE A 123 -9.09 11.17 -6.76
N ASP A 124 -9.40 12.10 -7.66
CA ASP A 124 -10.61 12.08 -8.47
C ASP A 124 -10.66 10.85 -9.38
N MET A 125 -9.53 10.48 -9.98
CA MET A 125 -9.39 9.27 -10.77
C MET A 125 -9.69 8.01 -9.94
N ALA A 126 -9.18 7.92 -8.71
CA ALA A 126 -9.46 6.80 -7.81
C ALA A 126 -10.96 6.69 -7.49
N VAL A 127 -11.63 7.81 -7.22
CA VAL A 127 -13.09 7.84 -7.00
C VAL A 127 -13.84 7.29 -8.24
N ASP A 128 -13.48 7.73 -9.44
CA ASP A 128 -14.12 7.29 -10.68
C ASP A 128 -13.85 5.80 -10.99
N MET A 129 -12.63 5.34 -10.74
CA MET A 129 -12.28 3.91 -10.85
C MET A 129 -13.11 3.05 -9.90
N ILE A 130 -13.28 3.46 -8.65
CA ILE A 130 -14.11 2.77 -7.67
C ILE A 130 -15.58 2.75 -8.12
N LEU A 131 -16.10 3.86 -8.63
CA LEU A 131 -17.49 3.96 -9.05
C LEU A 131 -17.80 3.19 -10.35
N SER A 132 -16.83 3.01 -11.23
CA SER A 132 -17.01 2.33 -12.51
C SER A 132 -16.72 0.83 -12.48
N ALA A 133 -15.96 0.35 -11.50
CA ALA A 133 -15.56 -1.06 -11.42
C ALA A 133 -16.75 -2.01 -11.29
N LYS A 134 -16.67 -3.16 -11.95
CA LYS A 134 -17.67 -4.23 -11.85
C LYS A 134 -17.57 -4.94 -10.49
N ASN A 135 -16.37 -5.37 -10.12
CA ASN A 135 -16.05 -5.93 -8.81
C ASN A 135 -14.84 -5.22 -8.25
N ILE A 136 -14.75 -5.11 -6.92
CA ILE A 136 -13.65 -4.48 -6.22
C ILE A 136 -13.01 -5.51 -5.28
N TYR A 137 -11.70 -5.66 -5.38
CA TYR A 137 -10.90 -6.49 -4.49
C TYR A 137 -10.01 -5.59 -3.66
N VAL A 138 -10.11 -5.70 -2.34
CA VAL A 138 -9.32 -4.88 -1.40
C VAL A 138 -8.35 -5.78 -0.65
N MET A 139 -7.10 -5.40 -0.59
CA MET A 139 -6.07 -6.13 0.15
C MET A 139 -5.13 -5.19 0.89
N GLY A 140 -4.95 -5.43 2.16
CA GLY A 140 -3.91 -4.88 3.01
C GLY A 140 -3.54 -5.92 4.05
N LEU A 141 -2.25 -6.09 4.32
CA LEU A 141 -1.76 -7.10 5.26
C LEU A 141 -0.95 -6.46 6.38
N ARG A 142 -0.85 -7.16 7.52
CA ARG A 142 -0.15 -6.70 8.73
C ARG A 142 -0.75 -5.39 9.24
N ASN A 143 0.07 -4.31 9.42
CA ASN A 143 -0.39 -2.99 9.88
C ASN A 143 -1.39 -2.31 8.93
N SER A 144 -1.41 -2.69 7.65
CA SER A 144 -2.38 -2.19 6.66
C SER A 144 -3.71 -2.95 6.67
N GLU A 145 -3.80 -4.10 7.34
CA GLU A 145 -5.01 -4.92 7.37
C GLU A 145 -6.21 -4.20 8.00
N PRO A 146 -6.10 -3.50 9.16
CA PRO A 146 -7.21 -2.73 9.70
C PRO A 146 -7.72 -1.64 8.76
N VAL A 147 -6.81 -1.01 8.02
CA VAL A 147 -7.12 0.03 7.04
C VAL A 147 -7.90 -0.55 5.84
N ALA A 148 -7.49 -1.73 5.36
CA ALA A 148 -8.17 -2.46 4.30
C ALA A 148 -9.57 -2.92 4.74
N HIS A 149 -9.71 -3.41 5.97
CA HIS A 149 -11.00 -3.77 6.55
C HIS A 149 -11.95 -2.59 6.61
N PHE A 150 -11.48 -1.45 7.10
CA PHE A 150 -12.27 -0.24 7.18
C PHE A 150 -12.78 0.22 5.81
N LEU A 151 -11.89 0.28 4.81
CA LEU A 151 -12.26 0.62 3.45
C LEU A 151 -13.28 -0.37 2.88
N ALA A 152 -13.01 -1.66 2.97
CA ALA A 152 -13.89 -2.69 2.42
C ALA A 152 -15.25 -2.71 3.10
N PHE A 153 -15.32 -2.53 4.41
CA PHE A 153 -16.57 -2.47 5.17
C PHE A 153 -17.50 -1.38 4.63
N TYR A 154 -17.02 -0.15 4.50
CA TYR A 154 -17.85 0.94 3.99
C TYR A 154 -18.14 0.81 2.49
N LEU A 155 -17.18 0.33 1.68
CA LEU A 155 -17.45 0.09 0.27
C LEU A 155 -18.50 -1.00 0.06
N GLN A 156 -18.54 -2.06 0.89
CA GLN A 156 -19.60 -3.08 0.84
C GLN A 156 -20.98 -2.49 1.15
N MET A 157 -21.07 -1.55 2.10
CA MET A 157 -22.32 -0.84 2.39
C MET A 157 -22.76 0.09 1.26
N ILE A 158 -21.82 0.64 0.48
CA ILE A 158 -22.11 1.60 -0.59
C ILE A 158 -22.40 0.90 -1.91
N ARG A 159 -21.68 -0.21 -2.21
CA ARG A 159 -21.66 -0.79 -3.56
C ARG A 159 -22.03 -2.27 -3.68
N GLY A 160 -21.83 -3.09 -2.73
CA GLY A 160 -22.18 -4.52 -2.75
C GLY A 160 -21.12 -5.45 -3.36
N ASN A 161 -20.51 -5.15 -4.49
CA ASN A 161 -19.57 -6.05 -5.17
C ASN A 161 -18.11 -5.83 -4.72
N VAL A 162 -17.86 -5.97 -3.43
CA VAL A 162 -16.55 -5.74 -2.81
C VAL A 162 -16.11 -6.99 -2.06
N THR A 163 -14.93 -7.47 -2.36
CA THR A 163 -14.28 -8.60 -1.70
C THR A 163 -13.05 -8.13 -0.95
N LEU A 164 -13.04 -8.28 0.36
CA LEU A 164 -11.84 -8.12 1.17
C LEU A 164 -11.05 -9.43 1.13
N LEU A 165 -9.82 -9.36 0.64
CA LEU A 165 -8.92 -10.50 0.59
C LEU A 165 -8.23 -10.66 1.94
N THR A 166 -8.73 -11.59 2.75
CA THR A 166 -8.19 -11.90 4.08
C THR A 166 -7.84 -13.36 4.14
N THR A 167 -6.57 -13.68 4.33
CA THR A 167 -6.17 -15.07 4.52
C THR A 167 -4.75 -15.16 5.08
N SER A 168 -4.52 -16.19 5.87
CA SER A 168 -3.20 -16.60 6.34
C SER A 168 -2.42 -17.41 5.29
N SER A 169 -3.12 -17.98 4.29
CA SER A 169 -2.58 -18.82 3.23
C SER A 169 -2.32 -18.03 1.94
N THR A 170 -1.16 -18.23 1.34
CA THR A 170 -0.81 -17.60 0.05
C THR A 170 -1.64 -18.15 -1.10
N THR A 171 -2.12 -19.39 -1.04
CA THR A 171 -2.95 -20.00 -2.09
C THR A 171 -4.38 -19.46 -2.09
N GLU A 172 -4.97 -19.29 -0.92
CA GLU A 172 -6.37 -18.88 -0.78
C GLU A 172 -6.67 -17.49 -1.38
N PHE A 173 -5.77 -16.53 -1.29
CA PHE A 173 -6.06 -15.21 -1.89
C PHE A 173 -6.06 -15.26 -3.42
N PHE A 174 -5.23 -16.11 -4.04
CA PHE A 174 -5.30 -16.34 -5.49
C PHE A 174 -6.62 -17.02 -5.89
N GLU A 175 -7.12 -17.95 -5.07
CA GLU A 175 -8.42 -18.59 -5.29
C GLU A 175 -9.57 -17.58 -5.20
N GLN A 176 -9.54 -16.68 -4.20
CA GLN A 176 -10.54 -15.61 -4.03
C GLN A 176 -10.55 -14.63 -5.20
N MET A 177 -9.41 -14.36 -5.81
CA MET A 177 -9.28 -13.41 -6.92
C MET A 177 -9.08 -14.09 -8.30
N ILE A 178 -9.32 -15.39 -8.42
CA ILE A 178 -9.09 -16.14 -9.68
C ILE A 178 -9.88 -15.59 -10.88
N ARG A 179 -11.01 -14.95 -10.64
CA ARG A 179 -11.89 -14.38 -11.67
C ARG A 179 -11.64 -12.91 -11.98
N ILE A 180 -10.67 -12.28 -11.31
CA ILE A 180 -10.35 -10.87 -11.55
C ILE A 180 -9.98 -10.64 -13.01
N GLY A 181 -10.43 -9.55 -13.59
CA GLY A 181 -10.22 -9.23 -15.00
C GLY A 181 -10.33 -7.72 -15.29
N LYS A 182 -10.33 -7.37 -16.57
CA LYS A 182 -10.23 -5.99 -17.08
C LYS A 182 -11.30 -5.01 -16.58
N ASP A 183 -12.47 -5.51 -16.20
CA ASP A 183 -13.59 -4.68 -15.74
C ASP A 183 -13.60 -4.54 -14.21
N ASP A 184 -12.62 -5.15 -13.53
CA ASP A 184 -12.51 -5.18 -12.09
C ASP A 184 -11.41 -4.21 -11.59
N LEU A 185 -11.52 -3.86 -10.32
CA LEU A 185 -10.59 -3.01 -9.60
C LEU A 185 -9.92 -3.79 -8.46
N PHE A 186 -8.61 -3.69 -8.37
CA PHE A 186 -7.85 -4.12 -7.21
C PHE A 186 -7.37 -2.88 -6.43
N ILE A 187 -7.62 -2.83 -5.13
CA ILE A 187 -7.11 -1.80 -4.22
C ILE A 187 -6.10 -2.44 -3.28
N GLY A 188 -4.82 -2.16 -3.53
CA GLY A 188 -3.73 -2.59 -2.67
C GLY A 188 -3.37 -1.52 -1.65
N ILE A 189 -3.32 -1.89 -0.36
CA ILE A 189 -2.92 -1.00 0.73
C ILE A 189 -1.65 -1.55 1.36
N GLY A 190 -0.58 -0.77 1.36
CA GLY A 190 0.70 -1.21 1.90
C GLY A 190 1.67 -0.06 2.16
N PHE A 191 2.35 -0.14 3.29
CA PHE A 191 3.31 0.84 3.79
C PHE A 191 4.65 0.17 4.08
N PRO A 192 5.73 0.90 4.39
CA PRO A 192 7.07 0.35 4.62
C PRO A 192 7.08 -0.91 5.46
N ARG A 193 7.99 -1.81 5.14
CA ARG A 193 7.98 -3.25 5.33
C ARG A 193 6.86 -3.93 4.53
N TYR A 194 6.75 -3.48 3.25
CA TYR A 194 5.73 -3.93 2.31
C TYR A 194 5.60 -5.46 2.26
N SER A 195 4.35 -5.93 2.18
CA SER A 195 4.07 -7.36 2.10
C SER A 195 4.31 -7.89 0.68
N MET A 196 5.18 -8.87 0.53
CA MET A 196 5.36 -9.59 -0.74
C MET A 196 4.07 -10.23 -1.24
N ARG A 197 3.17 -10.64 -0.34
CA ARG A 197 1.87 -11.21 -0.73
C ARG A 197 0.99 -10.16 -1.40
N THR A 198 0.96 -8.94 -0.87
CA THR A 198 0.22 -7.82 -1.48
C THR A 198 0.78 -7.50 -2.86
N LEU A 199 2.11 -7.42 -3.01
CA LEU A 199 2.75 -7.17 -4.31
C LEU A 199 2.44 -8.27 -5.34
N LYS A 200 2.50 -9.54 -4.94
CA LYS A 200 2.13 -10.66 -5.82
C LYS A 200 0.66 -10.68 -6.21
N ALA A 201 -0.23 -10.25 -5.31
CA ALA A 201 -1.64 -10.08 -5.65
C ALA A 201 -1.86 -8.96 -6.66
N MET A 202 -1.12 -7.83 -6.52
CA MET A 202 -1.14 -6.73 -7.48
C MET A 202 -0.56 -7.16 -8.84
N GLU A 203 0.55 -7.89 -8.86
CA GLU A 203 1.14 -8.47 -10.07
C GLU A 203 0.11 -9.35 -10.80
N PHE A 204 -0.52 -10.28 -10.08
CA PHE A 204 -1.55 -11.16 -10.63
C PHE A 204 -2.74 -10.37 -11.20
N ALA A 205 -3.21 -9.33 -10.51
CA ALA A 205 -4.29 -8.47 -10.99
C ALA A 205 -3.87 -7.70 -12.26
N SER A 206 -2.63 -7.20 -12.30
CA SER A 206 -2.05 -6.53 -13.46
C SER A 206 -1.97 -7.45 -14.69
N ASP A 207 -1.51 -8.69 -14.51
CA ASP A 207 -1.44 -9.71 -15.58
C ASP A 207 -2.82 -10.00 -16.17
N ARG A 208 -3.87 -9.93 -15.33
CA ARG A 208 -5.28 -10.10 -15.73
C ARG A 208 -5.93 -8.83 -16.30
N LYS A 209 -5.15 -7.75 -16.46
CA LYS A 209 -5.61 -6.45 -16.99
C LYS A 209 -6.61 -5.73 -16.10
N ALA A 210 -6.71 -6.08 -14.83
CA ALA A 210 -7.50 -5.33 -13.87
C ALA A 210 -6.90 -3.94 -13.64
N THR A 211 -7.76 -2.98 -13.34
CA THR A 211 -7.32 -1.65 -12.90
C THR A 211 -6.83 -1.72 -11.45
N ILE A 212 -5.78 -0.99 -11.10
CA ILE A 212 -5.17 -1.10 -9.77
C ILE A 212 -4.98 0.27 -9.14
N ILE A 213 -5.51 0.45 -7.94
CA ILE A 213 -5.20 1.58 -7.05
C ILE A 213 -4.22 1.08 -5.99
N ALA A 214 -3.13 1.81 -5.79
CA ALA A 214 -2.24 1.63 -4.64
C ALA A 214 -2.43 2.75 -3.63
N ILE A 215 -2.67 2.41 -2.36
CA ILE A 215 -2.64 3.34 -1.23
C ILE A 215 -1.36 3.03 -0.46
N THR A 216 -0.41 3.96 -0.46
CA THR A 216 0.95 3.75 0.03
C THR A 216 1.56 5.04 0.56
N ASP A 217 2.85 5.04 0.92
CA ASP A 217 3.50 6.16 1.60
C ASP A 217 4.12 7.20 0.66
N ASN A 218 4.71 6.78 -0.47
CA ASN A 218 5.43 7.70 -1.35
C ASN A 218 5.66 7.15 -2.78
N GLU A 219 6.23 7.99 -3.63
CA GLU A 219 6.56 7.73 -5.03
C GLU A 219 7.52 6.55 -5.26
N HIS A 220 8.31 6.17 -4.26
CA HIS A 220 9.29 5.09 -4.35
C HIS A 220 8.76 3.74 -3.89
N SER A 221 7.48 3.68 -3.50
CA SER A 221 6.83 2.44 -3.11
C SER A 221 6.88 1.39 -4.22
N PRO A 222 7.23 0.13 -3.91
CA PRO A 222 7.22 -0.96 -4.90
C PRO A 222 5.83 -1.25 -5.46
N MET A 223 4.77 -0.83 -4.77
CA MET A 223 3.39 -1.01 -5.22
C MET A 223 3.10 -0.23 -6.51
N LYS A 224 3.82 0.89 -6.72
CA LYS A 224 3.68 1.74 -7.90
C LYS A 224 3.99 1.01 -9.21
N MET A 225 4.78 -0.06 -9.17
CA MET A 225 5.11 -0.85 -10.36
C MET A 225 3.89 -1.51 -11.02
N TYR A 226 2.85 -1.78 -10.24
CA TYR A 226 1.67 -2.50 -10.71
C TYR A 226 0.43 -1.61 -10.79
N SER A 227 0.46 -0.44 -10.16
CA SER A 227 -0.73 0.40 -10.01
C SER A 227 -0.95 1.34 -11.19
N THR A 228 -2.23 1.58 -11.48
CA THR A 228 -2.69 2.57 -12.45
C THR A 228 -2.84 3.95 -11.80
N CYS A 229 -3.23 3.95 -10.53
CA CYS A 229 -3.46 5.15 -9.73
C CYS A 229 -2.81 4.98 -8.35
N ASN A 230 -2.21 6.05 -7.84
CA ASN A 230 -1.52 6.04 -6.54
C ASN A 230 -2.07 7.12 -5.63
N LEU A 231 -2.40 6.74 -4.41
CA LEU A 231 -2.77 7.66 -3.33
C LEU A 231 -1.72 7.55 -2.23
N PHE A 232 -1.11 8.67 -1.88
CA PHE A 232 -0.02 8.70 -0.91
C PHE A 232 -0.49 9.26 0.44
N ALA A 233 -0.13 8.55 1.51
CA ALA A 233 -0.37 8.98 2.89
C ALA A 233 0.89 8.80 3.73
N ALA A 234 1.23 9.79 4.51
CA ALA A 234 2.41 9.76 5.37
C ALA A 234 2.22 8.75 6.52
N THR A 235 3.21 7.86 6.71
CA THR A 235 3.19 6.82 7.75
C THR A 235 4.48 6.70 8.54
N ASP A 236 5.50 7.49 8.20
CA ASP A 236 6.78 7.42 8.92
C ASP A 236 6.56 7.59 10.42
N SER A 237 7.16 6.69 11.16
CA SER A 237 7.04 6.59 12.60
C SER A 237 8.41 6.74 13.25
N SER A 238 8.48 7.55 14.27
CA SER A 238 9.65 7.64 15.16
C SER A 238 9.68 6.50 16.19
N THR A 239 8.71 5.57 16.13
CA THR A 239 8.56 4.46 17.07
C THR A 239 8.40 3.13 16.32
N PHE A 240 8.40 2.02 17.04
CA PHE A 240 8.08 0.69 16.51
C PHE A 240 6.65 0.60 15.95
N ILE A 241 5.76 1.47 16.43
CA ILE A 241 4.35 1.50 16.03
C ILE A 241 4.19 2.45 14.85
N ASP A 242 3.79 1.92 13.69
CA ASP A 242 3.45 2.72 12.52
C ASP A 242 2.08 3.39 12.73
N SER A 243 2.03 4.71 12.62
CA SER A 243 0.75 5.43 12.71
C SER A 243 -0.04 5.27 11.39
N MET A 244 -1.28 4.81 11.50
CA MET A 244 -2.22 4.68 10.38
C MET A 244 -3.24 5.83 10.34
N VAL A 245 -3.03 6.90 11.08
CA VAL A 245 -3.97 8.03 11.17
C VAL A 245 -4.15 8.72 9.81
N ALA A 246 -3.06 9.06 9.12
CA ALA A 246 -3.15 9.72 7.83
C ALA A 246 -3.69 8.80 6.72
N PRO A 247 -3.28 7.52 6.58
CA PRO A 247 -3.96 6.57 5.72
C PRO A 247 -5.45 6.45 5.97
N MET A 248 -5.86 6.37 7.24
CA MET A 248 -7.27 6.29 7.62
C MET A 248 -8.04 7.57 7.25
N SER A 249 -7.43 8.75 7.46
CA SER A 249 -8.00 10.04 7.07
C SER A 249 -8.17 10.16 5.55
N LEU A 250 -7.19 9.67 4.77
CA LEU A 250 -7.27 9.64 3.31
C LEU A 250 -8.42 8.72 2.83
N ILE A 251 -8.61 7.57 3.46
CA ILE A 251 -9.71 6.66 3.16
C ILE A 251 -11.06 7.29 3.53
N ASN A 252 -11.17 8.00 4.65
CA ASN A 252 -12.37 8.75 5.01
C ASN A 252 -12.72 9.77 3.93
N ALA A 253 -11.73 10.52 3.44
CA ALA A 253 -11.94 11.47 2.34
C ALA A 253 -12.41 10.77 1.06
N LEU A 254 -11.80 9.62 0.71
CA LEU A 254 -12.17 8.82 -0.46
C LEU A 254 -13.61 8.31 -0.38
N LEU A 255 -14.01 7.75 0.75
CA LEU A 255 -15.39 7.28 0.99
C LEU A 255 -16.39 8.43 0.94
N THR A 256 -16.07 9.57 1.55
CA THR A 256 -16.91 10.76 1.51
C THR A 256 -17.11 11.26 0.06
N ALA A 257 -16.02 11.34 -0.72
CA ALA A 257 -16.09 11.77 -2.12
C ALA A 257 -16.95 10.82 -2.98
N ILE A 258 -16.86 9.51 -2.73
CA ILE A 258 -17.71 8.50 -3.38
C ILE A 258 -19.19 8.77 -3.08
N CYS A 259 -19.51 9.01 -1.80
CA CYS A 259 -20.87 9.34 -1.37
C CYS A 259 -21.40 10.61 -2.03
N MET A 260 -20.58 11.63 -2.15
CA MET A 260 -20.95 12.90 -2.77
C MET A 260 -21.21 12.78 -4.29
N LYS A 261 -20.52 11.88 -5.00
CA LYS A 261 -20.71 11.71 -6.46
C LYS A 261 -22.01 10.98 -6.82
N LYS A 262 -22.57 10.14 -5.93
CA LYS A 262 -23.83 9.37 -6.19
C LYS A 262 -24.81 9.45 -5.00
N PRO A 263 -25.19 10.62 -4.54
CA PRO A 263 -25.93 10.77 -3.29
C PRO A 263 -27.29 10.04 -3.31
N LYS A 264 -28.04 10.11 -4.43
CA LYS A 264 -29.38 9.48 -4.53
C LYS A 264 -29.33 7.95 -4.49
N GLU A 265 -28.32 7.33 -5.14
CA GLU A 265 -28.16 5.88 -5.19
C GLU A 265 -27.77 5.36 -3.80
N ILE A 266 -26.81 6.02 -3.19
CA ILE A 266 -26.31 5.66 -1.87
C ILE A 266 -27.37 5.89 -0.79
N GLN A 267 -28.07 7.01 -0.82
CA GLN A 267 -29.15 7.30 0.12
C GLN A 267 -30.27 6.25 0.05
N LYS A 268 -30.64 5.79 -1.17
CA LYS A 268 -31.61 4.72 -1.33
C LYS A 268 -31.14 3.42 -0.68
N HIS A 269 -29.87 3.08 -0.85
CA HIS A 269 -29.32 1.86 -0.28
C HIS A 269 -29.22 1.94 1.26
N LEU A 270 -28.73 3.07 1.79
CA LEU A 270 -28.67 3.31 3.23
C LEU A 270 -30.07 3.27 3.89
N LYS A 271 -31.08 3.83 3.24
CA LYS A 271 -32.46 3.71 3.74
C LYS A 271 -32.92 2.24 3.87
N THR A 272 -32.56 1.39 2.93
CA THR A 272 -32.86 -0.04 3.00
C THR A 272 -32.14 -0.71 4.16
N LEU A 273 -30.87 -0.37 4.39
CA LEU A 273 -30.09 -0.86 5.53
C LEU A 273 -30.72 -0.41 6.87
N GLU A 274 -31.03 0.88 7.01
CA GLU A 274 -31.72 1.43 8.19
C GLU A 274 -33.03 0.70 8.50
N GLN A 275 -33.88 0.51 7.49
CA GLN A 275 -35.12 -0.26 7.66
C GLN A 275 -34.86 -1.69 8.12
N THR A 276 -33.80 -2.33 7.61
CA THR A 276 -33.40 -3.66 8.04
C THR A 276 -32.91 -3.67 9.49
N TRP A 277 -32.05 -2.72 9.86
CA TRP A 277 -31.54 -2.59 11.22
C TRP A 277 -32.67 -2.35 12.22
N ASN A 278 -33.62 -1.48 11.91
CA ASN A 278 -34.80 -1.23 12.74
C ASN A 278 -35.68 -2.48 12.87
N THR A 279 -35.94 -3.19 11.76
CA THR A 279 -36.76 -4.41 11.75
C THR A 279 -36.16 -5.51 12.63
N TYR A 280 -34.84 -5.65 12.63
CA TYR A 280 -34.12 -6.67 13.37
C TYR A 280 -33.51 -6.17 14.69
N GLN A 281 -33.83 -4.92 15.11
CA GLN A 281 -33.35 -4.29 16.35
C GLN A 281 -31.83 -4.40 16.54
N VAL A 282 -31.07 -4.09 15.49
CA VAL A 282 -29.60 -4.19 15.50
C VAL A 282 -28.98 -3.14 16.42
N TYR A 283 -29.62 -1.98 16.56
CA TYR A 283 -29.18 -0.88 17.45
C TYR A 283 -30.20 -0.64 18.56
N LEU A 284 -29.71 -0.21 19.72
CA LEU A 284 -30.51 -0.02 20.94
C LEU A 284 -31.40 1.23 20.95
N ASN A 285 -31.17 2.19 20.05
CA ASN A 285 -31.87 3.46 20.00
C ASN A 285 -32.49 3.69 18.63
N ASP A 286 -33.81 3.60 18.58
CA ASP A 286 -34.64 3.91 17.42
C ASP A 286 -34.75 5.43 17.12
N GLU A 287 -34.09 6.31 17.90
CA GLU A 287 -34.32 7.76 17.86
C GLU A 287 -33.25 8.55 17.06
N ILE A 288 -32.25 7.92 16.48
CA ILE A 288 -31.26 8.62 15.65
C ILE A 288 -31.56 8.33 14.18
N ASP A 289 -32.44 9.13 13.59
CA ASP A 289 -32.56 9.25 12.13
C ASP A 289 -31.28 9.87 11.57
N PHE A 290 -30.30 9.02 11.22
CA PHE A 290 -29.04 9.45 10.60
C PHE A 290 -29.23 9.97 9.17
N ILE A 291 -30.42 9.81 8.59
CA ILE A 291 -30.75 10.27 7.26
C ILE A 291 -31.83 11.36 7.40
N GLY A 292 -31.42 12.51 7.89
CA GLY A 292 -32.22 13.74 7.72
C GLY A 292 -32.50 13.99 6.25
N GLU A 293 -33.53 14.77 5.94
CA GLU A 293 -33.87 15.15 4.56
C GLU A 293 -32.81 16.05 3.90
N ASP A 294 -31.84 16.53 4.67
CA ASP A 294 -30.71 17.31 4.16
C ASP A 294 -29.59 16.40 3.64
N PRO A 295 -29.05 16.67 2.45
CA PRO A 295 -27.91 15.92 1.93
C PRO A 295 -26.72 16.09 2.89
N ILE A 296 -26.15 14.98 3.32
CA ILE A 296 -24.88 14.96 4.04
C ILE A 296 -23.87 15.76 3.21
N ILE A 297 -23.41 16.88 3.79
CA ILE A 297 -22.44 17.81 3.20
C ILE A 297 -21.15 17.09 2.85
#